data_955bbe45d9b1df2402aea87bdadfe74d
#
_entry.id   955bbe45d9b1df2402aea87bdadfe74d
#
_cell.length_a   1.000
_cell.length_b   1.000
_cell.length_c   1.000
_cell.angle_alpha   90.00
_cell.angle_beta   90.00
_cell.angle_gamma   90.00
#
_symmetry.space_group_name_H-M   'P 1'
#
loop_
_entity.id
_entity.type
_entity.pdbx_description
1 polymer ?
#
loop_
_entity_poly.entity_id
_entity_poly.type
_entity_poly.pdbx_seq_one_letter_code
_entity_poly.pdbx_strand_id
1 'polypeptide(L)' 'MKREILLERIDKLKQIMPWYVLEYYQSKLAVPYSFTTLYEYLKEYDRFFSWVLESGISNADKMADIPL' A
#
# COMPACT_ATOMS: atom_id res chain seq x y z
N MET A 1 -6.02 -10.22 14.89
CA MET A 1 -6.01 -10.77 13.51
C MET A 1 -4.97 -11.87 13.42
N LYS A 2 -5.33 -12.99 12.82
CA LYS A 2 -4.37 -14.07 12.62
C LYS A 2 -3.32 -13.65 11.59
N ARG A 3 -2.08 -14.14 11.80
CA ARG A 3 -0.96 -13.79 10.93
C ARG A 3 -1.23 -14.13 9.45
N GLU A 4 -1.85 -15.28 9.21
CA GLU A 4 -2.15 -15.72 7.85
C GLU A 4 -3.12 -14.79 7.13
N ILE A 5 -4.15 -14.33 7.84
CA ILE A 5 -5.12 -13.38 7.31
C ILE A 5 -4.44 -12.03 7.05
N LEU A 6 -3.59 -11.62 7.98
CA LEU A 6 -2.85 -10.36 7.87
C LEU A 6 -1.94 -10.38 6.63
N LEU A 7 -1.18 -11.44 6.44
CA LEU A 7 -0.28 -11.58 5.29
C LEU A 7 -1.05 -11.61 3.96
N GLU A 8 -2.20 -12.25 3.94
CA GLU A 8 -3.07 -12.28 2.77
C GLU A 8 -3.55 -10.87 2.40
N ARG A 9 -3.98 -10.10 3.38
CA ARG A 9 -4.44 -8.73 3.17
C ARG A 9 -3.32 -7.82 2.70
N ILE A 10 -2.13 -7.97 3.28
CA ILE A 10 -0.94 -7.23 2.86
C ILE A 10 -0.63 -7.54 1.39
N ASP A 11 -0.67 -8.81 1.02
CA ASP A 11 -0.38 -9.24 -0.34
C ASP A 11 -1.36 -8.63 -1.34
N LYS A 12 -2.64 -8.61 -1.02
CA LYS A 12 -3.66 -7.99 -1.86
C LYS A 12 -3.41 -6.50 -2.05
N LEU A 13 -3.06 -5.79 -0.99
CA LEU A 13 -2.76 -4.37 -1.07
C LEU A 13 -1.51 -4.12 -1.93
N LYS A 14 -0.49 -4.96 -1.80
CA LYS A 14 0.72 -4.83 -2.59
C LYS A 14 0.46 -4.96 -4.08
N GLN A 15 -0.52 -5.77 -4.48
CA GLN A 15 -0.85 -5.98 -5.88
C GLN A 15 -1.45 -4.75 -6.56
N ILE A 16 -2.05 -3.86 -5.80
CA ILE A 16 -2.72 -2.67 -6.34
C ILE A 16 -1.93 -1.37 -6.12
N MET A 17 -0.82 -1.43 -5.38
CA MET A 17 -0.03 -0.25 -5.04
C MET A 17 0.94 0.14 -6.15
N PRO A 18 1.29 1.44 -6.27
CA PRO A 18 2.36 1.87 -7.15
C PRO A 18 3.70 1.25 -6.76
N TRP A 19 4.61 1.13 -7.74
CA TRP A 19 5.91 0.49 -7.55
C TRP A 19 6.74 1.15 -6.43
N TYR A 20 6.68 2.46 -6.30
CA TYR A 20 7.46 3.17 -5.29
C TYR A 20 6.98 2.86 -3.87
N VAL A 21 5.69 2.55 -3.70
CA VAL A 21 5.16 2.10 -2.41
C VAL A 21 5.73 0.72 -2.05
N LEU A 22 5.85 -0.15 -3.05
CA LEU A 22 6.44 -1.47 -2.84
C LEU A 22 7.91 -1.38 -2.45
N GLU A 23 8.66 -0.46 -3.06
CA GLU A 23 10.04 -0.22 -2.67
C GLU A 23 10.14 0.29 -1.24
N TYR A 24 9.27 1.21 -0.85
CA TYR A 24 9.20 1.71 0.51
C TYR A 24 8.90 0.58 1.49
N TYR A 25 7.95 -0.27 1.16
CA TYR A 25 7.60 -1.43 1.97
C TYR A 25 8.81 -2.36 2.14
N GLN A 26 9.53 -2.63 1.07
CA GLN A 26 10.73 -3.47 1.12
C GLN A 26 11.79 -2.89 2.05
N SER A 27 12.01 -1.58 2.01
CA SER A 27 12.97 -0.93 2.89
C SER A 27 12.55 -1.04 4.36
N LYS A 28 11.24 -1.04 4.64
CA LYS A 28 10.72 -1.19 6.00
C LYS A 28 10.83 -2.61 6.53
N LEU A 29 10.90 -3.61 5.65
CA LEU A 29 11.12 -4.99 6.06
C LEU A 29 12.52 -5.20 6.67
N ALA A 30 13.48 -4.36 6.33
CA ALA A 30 14.83 -4.43 6.87
C ALA A 30 14.91 -3.90 8.31
N VAL A 31 13.86 -3.24 8.80
CA VAL A 31 13.76 -2.70 10.15
C VAL A 31 12.77 -3.58 10.93
N PRO A 32 12.93 -3.72 12.26
CA PRO A 32 12.07 -4.62 13.03
C PRO A 32 10.65 -4.08 13.23
N TYR A 33 9.95 -3.78 12.15
CA TYR A 33 8.54 -3.45 12.21
C TYR A 33 7.70 -4.73 12.21
N SER A 34 6.60 -4.73 12.98
CA SER A 34 5.67 -5.84 12.96
C SER A 34 4.86 -5.82 11.65
N PHE A 35 4.33 -6.97 11.25
CA PHE A 35 3.44 -7.04 10.09
C PHE A 35 2.19 -6.20 10.29
N THR A 36 1.71 -6.07 11.53
CA THR A 36 0.56 -5.21 11.83
C THR A 36 0.87 -3.75 11.48
N THR A 37 2.06 -3.26 11.87
CA THR A 37 2.49 -1.90 11.55
C THR A 37 2.59 -1.70 10.03
N LEU A 38 3.18 -2.67 9.33
CA LEU A 38 3.31 -2.60 7.87
C LEU A 38 1.94 -2.58 7.19
N TYR A 39 1.01 -3.36 7.69
CA TYR A 39 -0.36 -3.37 7.19
C TYR A 39 -1.04 -2.01 7.38
N GLU A 40 -0.84 -1.37 8.54
CA GLU A 40 -1.38 -0.04 8.80
C GLU A 40 -0.83 0.99 7.82
N TYR A 41 0.46 0.95 7.49
CA TYR A 41 1.03 1.81 6.48
C TYR A 41 0.38 1.62 5.11
N LEU A 42 0.20 0.36 4.71
CA LEU A 42 -0.44 0.07 3.42
C LEU A 42 -1.88 0.54 3.39
N LYS A 43 -2.62 0.41 4.49
CA LYS A 43 -3.99 0.90 4.58
C LYS A 43 -4.06 2.42 4.44
N GLU A 44 -3.10 3.14 5.03
CA GLU A 44 -3.04 4.59 4.90
C GLU A 44 -2.76 5.01 3.46
N TYR A 45 -1.85 4.32 2.78
CA TYR A 45 -1.60 4.55 1.36
C TYR A 45 -2.83 4.26 0.52
N ASP A 46 -3.53 3.18 0.81
CA ASP A 46 -4.76 2.82 0.11
C ASP A 46 -5.80 3.95 0.23
N ARG A 47 -5.99 4.46 1.43
CA ARG A 47 -6.92 5.56 1.69
C ARG A 47 -6.50 6.81 0.91
N PHE A 48 -5.23 7.18 0.96
CA PHE A 48 -4.72 8.36 0.28
C PHE A 48 -4.88 8.25 -1.23
N PHE A 49 -4.45 7.14 -1.81
CA PHE A 49 -4.54 6.95 -3.26
C PHE A 49 -5.99 6.84 -3.74
N SER A 50 -6.86 6.23 -2.94
CA SER A 50 -8.28 6.21 -3.26
C SER A 50 -8.85 7.63 -3.34
N TRP A 51 -8.45 8.48 -2.42
CA TRP A 51 -8.86 9.88 -2.44
C TRP A 51 -8.31 10.61 -3.69
N VAL A 52 -7.06 10.34 -4.04
CA VAL A 52 -6.44 10.95 -5.24
C VAL A 52 -7.23 10.56 -6.49
N LEU A 53 -7.60 9.29 -6.62
CA LEU A 53 -8.37 8.83 -7.76
C LEU A 53 -9.77 9.46 -7.81
N GLU A 54 -10.44 9.55 -6.68
CA GLU A 54 -11.78 10.13 -6.58
C GLU A 54 -11.78 11.63 -6.85
N SER A 55 -10.73 12.32 -6.43
CA SER A 55 -10.65 13.78 -6.56
C SER A 55 -10.32 14.24 -7.98
N GLY A 56 -9.84 13.32 -8.83
CA GLY A 56 -9.46 13.67 -10.21
C GLY A 56 -8.18 14.49 -10.34
N ILE A 57 -7.40 14.61 -9.26
CA ILE A 57 -6.12 15.32 -9.28
C ILE A 57 -5.13 14.64 -10.23
N SER A 58 -5.17 13.30 -10.28
CA SER A 58 -4.33 12.50 -11.15
C SER A 58 -5.14 12.01 -12.34
N ASN A 59 -4.50 11.86 -13.50
CA ASN A 59 -5.11 11.27 -14.68
C ASN A 59 -5.07 9.74 -14.67
N ALA A 60 -4.55 9.15 -13.59
CA ALA A 60 -4.46 7.69 -13.48
C ALA A 60 -5.83 7.07 -13.27
N ASP A 61 -6.09 5.95 -13.94
CA ASP A 61 -7.32 5.17 -13.76
C ASP A 61 -7.19 4.19 -12.62
N LYS A 62 -5.97 3.79 -12.30
CA LYS A 62 -5.68 2.81 -11.25
C LYS A 62 -4.68 3.39 -10.28
N MET A 63 -4.76 2.92 -9.05
CA MET A 63 -3.83 3.32 -8.00
C MET A 63 -2.37 3.08 -8.39
N ALA A 64 -2.10 1.95 -9.05
CA ALA A 64 -0.74 1.57 -9.47
C ALA A 64 -0.16 2.53 -10.52
N ASP A 65 -0.98 3.28 -11.23
CA ASP A 65 -0.55 4.21 -12.28
C ASP A 65 -0.34 5.63 -11.77
N ILE A 66 -0.59 5.89 -10.49
CA ILE A 66 -0.38 7.21 -9.90
C ILE A 66 1.13 7.51 -9.89
N PRO A 67 1.59 8.59 -10.53
CA PRO A 67 3.02 8.91 -10.59
C PRO A 67 3.55 9.43 -9.27
N LEU A 68 4.84 9.24 -9.09
CA LEU A 68 5.54 9.73 -7.90
C LEU A 68 5.57 11.27 -7.91
#